data_cc900f59f853745458b8d4fb4b4a0733
#
_entry.id   cc900f59f853745458b8d4fb4b4a0733
#
_cell.length_a   1.000
_cell.length_b   1.000
_cell.length_c   1.000
_cell.angle_alpha   90.00
_cell.angle_beta   90.00
_cell.angle_gamma   90.00
#
_symmetry.space_group_name_H-M   'P 1'
#
loop_
_entity.id
_entity.type
_entity.pdbx_description
1 polymer ?
#
loop_
_entity_poly.entity_id
_entity_poly.type
_entity_poly.pdbx_seq_one_letter_code
_entity_poly.pdbx_strand_id
1 'polypeptide(L)'
;KIIQIVYAYYQNGSKNLDAAEKELFFSLSKAYDLYNYLLMLMIALTNYAQKRIDAAKAKLAPTAEELYPNMKFVENKFISQLEVNRQLMDFISNQKRTWENDEDFVKGLFEKIVASDIYKEYMASSESSYEADRELWRKLYKTFIFNNEELDILLEDQSLYWNDDKEIVDTFVLKTIKRFDEKNGANQPLLPEFKDDEDQEFARRLFRRAILNCDYYRHLISENTRNWDLDRVAFMDVVIMQ
;
A
#
# COMPACT_ATOMS: atom_id res chain seq x y z
N LYS A 1 -11.25 -8.96 3.54
CA LYS A 1 -12.34 -8.28 2.78
C LYS A 1 -13.61 -9.12 2.68
N ILE A 2 -13.56 -10.38 2.23
CA ILE A 2 -14.78 -11.21 2.08
C ILE A 2 -15.59 -11.24 3.38
N ILE A 3 -14.96 -11.55 4.52
CA ILE A 3 -15.61 -11.57 5.84
C ILE A 3 -16.27 -10.22 6.16
N GLN A 4 -15.59 -9.10 5.90
CA GLN A 4 -16.12 -7.75 6.14
C GLN A 4 -17.39 -7.47 5.31
N ILE A 5 -17.37 -7.83 4.03
CA ILE A 5 -18.52 -7.61 3.13
C ILE A 5 -19.67 -8.57 3.44
N VAL A 6 -19.39 -9.84 3.81
CA VAL A 6 -20.41 -10.80 4.26
C VAL A 6 -21.06 -10.29 5.56
N TYR A 7 -20.28 -9.80 6.51
CA TYR A 7 -20.77 -9.21 7.74
C TYR A 7 -21.67 -7.99 7.45
N ALA A 8 -21.21 -7.06 6.62
CA ALA A 8 -21.98 -5.89 6.22
C ALA A 8 -23.28 -6.25 5.48
N TYR A 9 -23.24 -7.28 4.62
CA TYR A 9 -24.40 -7.80 3.93
C TYR A 9 -25.51 -8.22 4.91
N TYR A 10 -25.16 -8.97 5.95
CA TYR A 10 -26.11 -9.39 6.97
C TYR A 10 -26.59 -8.23 7.86
N GLN A 11 -25.68 -7.35 8.28
CA GLN A 11 -26.02 -6.22 9.16
C GLN A 11 -26.96 -5.21 8.50
N ASN A 12 -26.77 -4.96 7.22
CA ASN A 12 -27.58 -4.01 6.46
C ASN A 12 -28.93 -4.61 6.04
N GLY A 13 -29.20 -5.89 6.33
CA GLY A 13 -30.41 -6.58 5.90
C GLY A 13 -30.57 -6.58 4.37
N SER A 14 -29.49 -6.40 3.64
CA SER A 14 -29.48 -6.40 2.17
C SER A 14 -29.87 -7.79 1.65
N LYS A 15 -30.75 -7.80 0.65
CA LYS A 15 -31.11 -9.04 -0.08
C LYS A 15 -30.51 -9.05 -1.50
N ASN A 16 -29.72 -8.05 -1.85
CA ASN A 16 -29.14 -7.93 -3.18
C ASN A 16 -27.69 -8.45 -3.18
N LEU A 17 -27.55 -9.74 -3.47
CA LEU A 17 -26.26 -10.43 -3.54
C LEU A 17 -25.32 -9.84 -4.62
N ASP A 18 -25.87 -9.44 -5.76
CA ASP A 18 -25.07 -8.90 -6.85
C ASP A 18 -24.53 -7.50 -6.52
N ALA A 19 -25.28 -6.69 -5.78
CA ALA A 19 -24.79 -5.42 -5.28
C ALA A 19 -23.64 -5.60 -4.26
N ALA A 20 -23.79 -6.57 -3.35
CA ALA A 20 -22.77 -6.88 -2.36
C ALA A 20 -21.50 -7.50 -3.00
N GLU A 21 -21.65 -8.28 -4.06
CA GLU A 21 -20.49 -8.77 -4.85
C GLU A 21 -19.75 -7.62 -5.53
N LYS A 22 -20.46 -6.67 -6.13
CA LYS A 22 -19.83 -5.46 -6.69
C LYS A 22 -19.07 -4.66 -5.64
N GLU A 23 -19.62 -4.54 -4.43
CA GLU A 23 -18.96 -3.89 -3.30
C GLU A 23 -17.69 -4.64 -2.88
N LEU A 24 -17.71 -5.98 -2.87
CA LEU A 24 -16.52 -6.78 -2.61
C LEU A 24 -15.39 -6.45 -3.60
N PHE A 25 -15.67 -6.51 -4.90
CA PHE A 25 -14.65 -6.23 -5.91
C PHE A 25 -14.20 -4.77 -5.91
N PHE A 26 -15.10 -3.85 -5.65
CA PHE A 26 -14.73 -2.46 -5.44
C PHE A 26 -13.79 -2.29 -4.23
N SER A 27 -14.09 -2.95 -3.11
CA SER A 27 -13.23 -2.94 -1.93
C SER A 27 -11.85 -3.55 -2.19
N LEU A 28 -11.76 -4.62 -3.00
CA LEU A 28 -10.49 -5.22 -3.40
C LEU A 28 -9.68 -4.28 -4.30
N SER A 29 -10.33 -3.63 -5.27
CA SER A 29 -9.66 -2.64 -6.12
C SER A 29 -9.11 -1.45 -5.31
N LYS A 30 -9.79 -1.05 -4.22
CA LYS A 30 -9.30 -0.01 -3.31
C LYS A 30 -8.04 -0.42 -2.54
N ALA A 31 -7.91 -1.69 -2.18
CA ALA A 31 -6.65 -2.21 -1.61
C ALA A 31 -5.50 -2.15 -2.63
N TYR A 32 -5.80 -2.39 -3.92
CA TYR A 32 -4.84 -2.24 -4.99
C TYR A 32 -4.48 -0.77 -5.27
N ASP A 33 -5.45 0.14 -5.16
CA ASP A 33 -5.20 1.59 -5.20
C ASP A 33 -4.21 1.99 -4.09
N LEU A 34 -4.38 1.47 -2.87
CA LEU A 34 -3.46 1.73 -1.75
C LEU A 34 -2.03 1.25 -2.06
N TYR A 35 -1.89 0.07 -2.65
CA TYR A 35 -0.59 -0.45 -3.06
C TYR A 35 0.14 0.52 -4.01
N ASN A 36 -0.54 1.00 -5.03
CA ASN A 36 0.04 1.96 -5.96
C ASN A 36 0.31 3.32 -5.28
N TYR A 37 -0.59 3.77 -4.40
CA TYR A 37 -0.44 5.02 -3.67
C TYR A 37 0.77 5.02 -2.74
N LEU A 38 1.08 3.89 -2.10
CA LEU A 38 2.29 3.73 -1.29
C LEU A 38 3.58 3.65 -2.13
N LEU A 39 3.53 3.10 -3.35
CA LEU A 39 4.64 3.20 -4.30
C LEU A 39 4.90 4.67 -4.68
N MET A 40 3.85 5.45 -4.91
CA MET A 40 3.96 6.89 -5.20
C MET A 40 4.59 7.68 -4.05
N LEU A 41 4.44 7.26 -2.79
CA LEU A 41 5.04 7.95 -1.64
C LEU A 41 6.56 7.98 -1.72
N MET A 42 7.19 6.91 -2.20
CA MET A 42 8.65 6.87 -2.38
C MET A 42 9.12 7.89 -3.42
N ILE A 43 8.38 8.03 -4.51
CA ILE A 43 8.63 9.06 -5.54
C ILE A 43 8.42 10.45 -4.94
N ALA A 44 7.33 10.67 -4.20
CA ALA A 44 7.02 11.96 -3.59
C ALA A 44 8.10 12.43 -2.60
N LEU A 45 8.66 11.52 -1.80
CA LEU A 45 9.78 11.79 -0.89
C LEU A 45 11.05 12.21 -1.66
N THR A 46 11.35 11.55 -2.77
CA THR A 46 12.50 11.89 -3.61
C THR A 46 12.30 13.23 -4.30
N ASN A 47 11.10 13.50 -4.83
CA ASN A 47 10.76 14.79 -5.44
C ASN A 47 10.80 15.93 -4.42
N TYR A 48 10.38 15.67 -3.17
CA TYR A 48 10.52 16.66 -2.10
C TYR A 48 11.99 16.95 -1.79
N ALA A 49 12.87 15.94 -1.77
CA ALA A 49 14.30 16.13 -1.62
C ALA A 49 14.88 17.01 -2.74
N GLN A 50 14.48 16.77 -4.00
CA GLN A 50 14.87 17.58 -5.14
C GLN A 50 14.41 19.03 -5.00
N LYS A 51 13.14 19.26 -4.65
CA LYS A 51 12.59 20.61 -4.39
C LYS A 51 13.40 21.36 -3.33
N ARG A 52 13.83 20.68 -2.25
CA ARG A 52 14.68 21.28 -1.21
C ARG A 52 16.05 21.70 -1.73
N ILE A 53 16.69 20.86 -2.55
CA ILE A 53 17.97 21.15 -3.18
C ILE A 53 17.84 22.38 -4.10
N ASP A 54 16.81 22.42 -4.93
CA ASP A 54 16.57 23.52 -5.86
C ASP A 54 16.31 24.84 -5.11
N ALA A 55 15.51 24.79 -4.04
CA ALA A 55 15.27 25.95 -3.20
C ALA A 55 16.54 26.45 -2.48
N ALA A 56 17.42 25.55 -2.05
CA ALA A 56 18.69 25.90 -1.43
C ALA A 56 19.64 26.59 -2.44
N LYS A 57 19.73 26.06 -3.66
CA LYS A 57 20.52 26.67 -4.76
C LYS A 57 20.01 28.05 -5.17
N ALA A 58 18.71 28.29 -5.07
CA ALA A 58 18.05 29.53 -5.48
C ALA A 58 18.13 30.65 -4.45
N LYS A 59 18.77 30.47 -3.29
CA LYS A 59 18.97 31.52 -2.28
C LYS A 59 19.81 32.65 -2.83
N LEU A 60 19.63 33.85 -2.30
CA LEU A 60 20.45 35.04 -2.69
C LEU A 60 21.94 34.85 -2.42
N ALA A 61 22.32 34.11 -1.40
CA ALA A 61 23.69 33.79 -1.03
C ALA A 61 23.77 32.30 -0.58
N PRO A 62 23.73 31.37 -1.54
CA PRO A 62 23.88 29.96 -1.22
C PRO A 62 25.29 29.63 -0.75
N THR A 63 25.43 28.70 0.17
CA THR A 63 26.74 28.16 0.56
C THR A 63 27.33 27.27 -0.52
N ALA A 64 28.62 26.95 -0.44
CA ALA A 64 29.25 26.02 -1.38
C ALA A 64 28.61 24.64 -1.36
N GLU A 65 28.16 24.15 -0.17
CA GLU A 65 27.46 22.89 -0.02
C GLU A 65 26.06 22.93 -0.64
N GLU A 66 25.37 24.08 -0.59
CA GLU A 66 24.07 24.28 -1.22
C GLU A 66 24.17 24.38 -2.75
N LEU A 67 25.27 24.89 -3.27
CA LEU A 67 25.55 24.97 -4.72
C LEU A 67 25.93 23.59 -5.30
N TYR A 68 26.69 22.80 -4.54
CA TYR A 68 27.20 21.49 -4.94
C TYR A 68 26.76 20.40 -3.94
N PRO A 69 25.43 20.15 -3.81
CA PRO A 69 24.93 19.16 -2.87
C PRO A 69 25.26 17.74 -3.32
N ASN A 70 25.26 16.83 -2.37
CA ASN A 70 25.29 15.40 -2.68
C ASN A 70 23.95 14.98 -3.28
N MET A 71 23.94 14.62 -4.57
CA MET A 71 22.75 14.26 -5.34
C MET A 71 22.36 12.78 -5.21
N LYS A 72 23.13 11.97 -4.48
CA LYS A 72 23.01 10.51 -4.46
C LYS A 72 21.59 10.02 -4.15
N PHE A 73 20.87 10.66 -3.23
CA PHE A 73 19.50 10.27 -2.88
C PHE A 73 18.51 10.57 -4.00
N VAL A 74 18.59 11.74 -4.62
CA VAL A 74 17.67 12.15 -5.70
C VAL A 74 17.99 11.49 -7.04
N GLU A 75 19.23 11.04 -7.23
CA GLU A 75 19.69 10.27 -8.39
C GLU A 75 19.58 8.75 -8.18
N ASN A 76 18.82 8.33 -7.18
CA ASN A 76 18.59 6.92 -6.86
C ASN A 76 17.96 6.18 -8.05
N LYS A 77 18.67 5.17 -8.57
CA LYS A 77 18.29 4.45 -9.81
C LYS A 77 17.02 3.65 -9.66
N PHE A 78 16.75 3.12 -8.48
CA PHE A 78 15.49 2.38 -8.21
C PHE A 78 14.29 3.33 -8.31
N ILE A 79 14.38 4.54 -7.74
CA ILE A 79 13.31 5.54 -7.86
C ILE A 79 13.17 6.03 -9.29
N SER A 80 14.27 6.30 -9.98
CA SER A 80 14.23 6.69 -11.40
C SER A 80 13.54 5.64 -12.27
N GLN A 81 13.72 4.35 -11.98
CA GLN A 81 13.00 3.28 -12.65
C GLN A 81 11.52 3.26 -12.27
N LEU A 82 11.20 3.49 -10.99
CA LEU A 82 9.81 3.54 -10.52
C LEU A 82 9.03 4.70 -11.13
N GLU A 83 9.66 5.87 -11.27
CA GLU A 83 9.07 7.07 -11.89
C GLU A 83 8.68 6.88 -13.35
N VAL A 84 9.40 6.03 -14.09
CA VAL A 84 9.09 5.73 -15.49
C VAL A 84 8.31 4.43 -15.68
N ASN A 85 7.93 3.76 -14.59
CA ASN A 85 7.18 2.51 -14.66
C ASN A 85 5.81 2.73 -15.29
N ARG A 86 5.54 2.04 -16.39
CA ARG A 86 4.32 2.26 -17.20
C ARG A 86 3.04 2.00 -16.42
N GLN A 87 2.98 0.91 -15.66
CA GLN A 87 1.79 0.55 -14.89
C GLN A 87 1.51 1.58 -13.78
N LEU A 88 2.57 2.05 -13.10
CA LEU A 88 2.42 3.08 -12.07
C LEU A 88 2.04 4.43 -12.68
N MET A 89 2.62 4.81 -13.82
CA MET A 89 2.28 6.06 -14.52
C MET A 89 0.84 6.06 -15.00
N ASP A 90 0.35 4.94 -15.54
CA ASP A 90 -1.07 4.78 -15.92
C ASP A 90 -1.98 4.96 -14.70
N PHE A 91 -1.62 4.39 -13.56
CA PHE A 91 -2.37 4.60 -12.32
C PHE A 91 -2.37 6.07 -11.91
N ILE A 92 -1.20 6.72 -11.84
CA ILE A 92 -1.04 8.11 -11.40
C ILE A 92 -1.86 9.06 -12.28
N SER A 93 -1.85 8.87 -13.61
CA SER A 93 -2.56 9.73 -14.56
C SER A 93 -4.07 9.72 -14.36
N ASN A 94 -4.61 8.67 -13.76
CA ASN A 94 -6.04 8.51 -13.49
C ASN A 94 -6.45 8.92 -12.05
N GLN A 95 -5.48 9.32 -11.20
CA GLN A 95 -5.77 9.72 -9.83
C GLN A 95 -6.08 11.21 -9.73
N LYS A 96 -7.11 11.54 -8.94
CA LYS A 96 -7.44 12.93 -8.59
C LYS A 96 -6.62 13.47 -7.43
N ARG A 97 -6.10 12.58 -6.57
CA ARG A 97 -5.33 12.90 -5.39
C ARG A 97 -3.94 12.32 -5.50
N THR A 98 -2.95 13.13 -5.20
CA THR A 98 -1.53 12.75 -5.13
C THR A 98 -0.96 13.15 -3.78
N TRP A 99 0.29 12.80 -3.50
CA TRP A 99 0.99 13.21 -2.27
C TRP A 99 1.27 14.72 -2.18
N GLU A 100 1.03 15.48 -3.25
CA GLU A 100 1.07 16.94 -3.22
C GLU A 100 -0.04 17.53 -2.34
N ASN A 101 -1.13 16.82 -2.16
CA ASN A 101 -2.21 17.20 -1.25
C ASN A 101 -1.83 17.05 0.24
N ASP A 102 -0.80 16.27 0.53
CA ASP A 102 -0.33 15.92 1.88
C ASP A 102 1.14 16.29 2.06
N GLU A 103 1.56 17.45 1.52
CA GLU A 103 2.97 17.90 1.49
C GLU A 103 3.58 18.03 2.90
N ASP A 104 2.79 18.44 3.89
CA ASP A 104 3.27 18.53 5.28
C ASP A 104 3.64 17.16 5.86
N PHE A 105 2.88 16.12 5.54
CA PHE A 105 3.21 14.75 5.91
C PHE A 105 4.49 14.28 5.23
N VAL A 106 4.59 14.49 3.92
CA VAL A 106 5.80 14.13 3.12
C VAL A 106 7.04 14.83 3.68
N LYS A 107 6.92 16.12 4.00
CA LYS A 107 7.99 16.91 4.63
C LYS A 107 8.41 16.31 5.98
N GLY A 108 7.47 16.09 6.89
CA GLY A 108 7.75 15.54 8.22
C GLY A 108 8.39 14.15 8.16
N LEU A 109 7.91 13.29 7.26
CA LEU A 109 8.48 11.97 7.03
C LEU A 109 9.90 12.05 6.46
N PHE A 110 10.14 12.95 5.51
CA PHE A 110 11.46 13.16 4.93
C PHE A 110 12.47 13.67 5.95
N GLU A 111 12.07 14.57 6.85
CA GLU A 111 12.93 15.07 7.93
C GLU A 111 13.35 13.93 8.88
N LYS A 112 12.43 13.02 9.23
CA LYS A 112 12.73 11.81 10.00
C LYS A 112 13.73 10.91 9.26
N ILE A 113 13.55 10.72 7.94
CA ILE A 113 14.47 9.94 7.10
C ILE A 113 15.88 10.53 7.10
N VAL A 114 16.03 11.82 6.84
CA VAL A 114 17.35 12.50 6.77
C VAL A 114 18.09 12.46 8.11
N ALA A 115 17.37 12.50 9.22
CA ALA A 115 17.95 12.38 10.56
C ALA A 115 18.48 10.98 10.88
N SER A 116 18.05 9.95 10.15
CA SER A 116 18.37 8.54 10.43
C SER A 116 19.79 8.15 10.03
N ASP A 117 20.33 7.15 10.73
CA ASP A 117 21.63 6.57 10.36
C ASP A 117 21.55 5.85 9.01
N ILE A 118 20.44 5.24 8.66
CA ILE A 118 20.23 4.59 7.36
C ILE A 118 20.49 5.56 6.21
N TYR A 119 19.94 6.77 6.29
CA TYR A 119 20.14 7.80 5.27
C TYR A 119 21.58 8.31 5.27
N LYS A 120 22.15 8.63 6.45
CA LYS A 120 23.50 9.17 6.60
C LYS A 120 24.57 8.19 6.09
N GLU A 121 24.46 6.92 6.43
CA GLU A 121 25.36 5.86 5.96
C GLU A 121 25.31 5.72 4.43
N TYR A 122 24.10 5.70 3.86
CA TYR A 122 23.93 5.65 2.42
C TYR A 122 24.55 6.86 1.72
N MET A 123 24.31 8.08 2.22
CA MET A 123 24.88 9.32 1.64
C MET A 123 26.40 9.38 1.76
N ALA A 124 26.99 8.84 2.82
CA ALA A 124 28.43 8.79 3.04
C ALA A 124 29.13 7.67 2.27
N SER A 125 28.41 6.62 1.88
CA SER A 125 28.97 5.49 1.14
C SER A 125 29.39 5.88 -0.26
N SER A 126 30.55 5.39 -0.71
CA SER A 126 31.05 5.52 -2.10
C SER A 126 30.38 4.51 -3.06
N GLU A 127 29.66 3.54 -2.54
CA GLU A 127 28.93 2.57 -3.36
C GLU A 127 27.81 3.26 -4.14
N SER A 128 27.78 3.03 -5.46
CA SER A 128 26.75 3.53 -6.37
C SER A 128 26.30 2.39 -7.29
N SER A 129 25.41 1.55 -6.76
CA SER A 129 24.82 0.43 -7.49
C SER A 129 23.30 0.48 -7.40
N TYR A 130 22.63 -0.12 -8.38
CA TYR A 130 21.18 -0.29 -8.33
C TYR A 130 20.72 -1.08 -7.10
N GLU A 131 21.47 -2.10 -6.71
CA GLU A 131 21.22 -2.92 -5.53
C GLU A 131 21.28 -2.11 -4.24
N ALA A 132 22.29 -1.24 -4.09
CA ALA A 132 22.43 -0.34 -2.94
C ALA A 132 21.26 0.66 -2.87
N ASP A 133 20.85 1.21 -4.02
CA ASP A 133 19.74 2.14 -4.15
C ASP A 133 18.40 1.49 -3.78
N ARG A 134 18.15 0.27 -4.27
CA ARG A 134 16.97 -0.53 -3.95
C ARG A 134 16.94 -0.94 -2.49
N GLU A 135 18.08 -1.37 -1.94
CA GLU A 135 18.19 -1.77 -0.53
C GLU A 135 17.99 -0.59 0.43
N LEU A 136 18.45 0.62 0.08
CA LEU A 136 18.10 1.83 0.83
C LEU A 136 16.59 1.95 0.98
N TRP A 137 15.85 1.92 -0.13
CA TRP A 137 14.41 2.09 -0.10
C TRP A 137 13.70 0.96 0.61
N ARG A 138 14.19 -0.27 0.52
CA ARG A 138 13.67 -1.38 1.33
C ARG A 138 13.81 -1.11 2.82
N LYS A 139 14.97 -0.60 3.26
CA LYS A 139 15.21 -0.25 4.68
C LYS A 139 14.36 0.95 5.11
N LEU A 140 14.35 2.01 4.31
CA LEU A 140 13.54 3.21 4.61
C LEU A 140 12.06 2.88 4.71
N TYR A 141 11.52 2.12 3.75
CA TYR A 141 10.14 1.70 3.75
C TYR A 141 9.79 0.91 5.02
N LYS A 142 10.62 -0.09 5.36
CA LYS A 142 10.42 -0.93 6.53
C LYS A 142 10.50 -0.15 7.85
N THR A 143 11.35 0.89 7.92
CA THR A 143 11.60 1.61 9.16
C THR A 143 10.63 2.79 9.37
N PHE A 144 10.25 3.48 8.29
CA PHE A 144 9.53 4.76 8.39
C PHE A 144 8.13 4.74 7.81
N ILE A 145 7.79 3.79 6.92
CA ILE A 145 6.49 3.72 6.25
C ILE A 145 5.66 2.57 6.80
N PHE A 146 6.27 1.39 6.93
CA PHE A 146 5.66 0.23 7.57
C PHE A 146 5.37 0.55 9.05
N ASN A 147 4.18 0.27 9.54
CA ASN A 147 3.75 0.57 10.93
C ASN A 147 3.89 2.06 11.34
N ASN A 148 3.60 2.98 10.43
CA ASN A 148 3.63 4.41 10.70
C ASN A 148 2.23 4.90 11.09
N GLU A 149 2.01 5.17 12.37
CA GLU A 149 0.71 5.59 12.90
C GLU A 149 0.20 6.91 12.29
N GLU A 150 1.09 7.88 12.00
CA GLU A 150 0.70 9.14 11.35
C GLU A 150 0.19 8.89 9.93
N LEU A 151 0.83 7.95 9.22
CA LEU A 151 0.40 7.53 7.89
C LEU A 151 -0.92 6.77 7.95
N ASP A 152 -1.09 5.89 8.94
CA ASP A 152 -2.32 5.12 9.12
C ASP A 152 -3.51 6.06 9.32
N ILE A 153 -3.40 7.04 10.21
CA ILE A 153 -4.43 8.07 10.45
C ILE A 153 -4.74 8.85 9.16
N LEU A 154 -3.70 9.29 8.43
CA LEU A 154 -3.88 10.04 7.19
C LEU A 154 -4.59 9.21 6.10
N LEU A 155 -4.29 7.93 6.00
CA LEU A 155 -4.91 7.03 5.04
C LEU A 155 -6.37 6.70 5.41
N GLU A 156 -6.67 6.55 6.71
CA GLU A 156 -8.04 6.37 7.23
C GLU A 156 -8.95 7.55 6.86
N ASP A 157 -8.44 8.76 7.01
CA ASP A 157 -9.17 9.99 6.62
C ASP A 157 -9.44 10.07 5.11
N GLN A 158 -8.58 9.44 4.31
CA GLN A 158 -8.72 9.45 2.85
C GLN A 158 -9.69 8.38 2.33
N SER A 159 -9.72 7.21 2.94
CA SER A 159 -10.56 6.10 2.48
C SER A 159 -10.84 5.08 3.59
N LEU A 160 -12.10 4.88 3.87
CA LEU A 160 -12.58 3.83 4.79
C LEU A 160 -12.20 2.41 4.33
N TYR A 161 -11.92 2.23 3.03
CA TYR A 161 -11.52 0.92 2.48
C TYR A 161 -10.09 0.54 2.81
N TRP A 162 -9.26 1.47 3.32
CA TRP A 162 -7.83 1.26 3.57
C TRP A 162 -7.50 0.86 5.01
N ASN A 163 -8.43 1.08 5.97
CA ASN A 163 -8.19 0.94 7.41
C ASN A 163 -7.52 -0.38 7.82
N ASP A 164 -7.99 -1.51 7.30
CA ASP A 164 -7.50 -2.83 7.72
C ASP A 164 -6.52 -3.46 6.71
N ASP A 165 -6.22 -2.78 5.61
CA ASP A 165 -5.46 -3.38 4.51
C ASP A 165 -3.98 -2.99 4.52
N LYS A 166 -3.62 -1.91 5.19
CA LYS A 166 -2.28 -1.32 5.08
C LYS A 166 -1.18 -2.31 5.42
N GLU A 167 -1.28 -3.07 6.51
CA GLU A 167 -0.24 -4.01 6.91
C GLU A 167 0.04 -5.07 5.83
N ILE A 168 -1.01 -5.63 5.21
CA ILE A 168 -0.82 -6.60 4.13
C ILE A 168 -0.31 -5.94 2.85
N VAL A 169 -0.79 -4.75 2.54
CA VAL A 169 -0.33 -3.97 1.38
C VAL A 169 1.13 -3.59 1.52
N ASP A 170 1.59 -3.19 2.70
CA ASP A 170 2.99 -2.93 3.00
C ASP A 170 3.89 -4.13 2.67
N THR A 171 3.43 -5.35 2.97
CA THR A 171 4.17 -6.57 2.60
C THR A 171 4.29 -6.73 1.09
N PHE A 172 3.25 -6.35 0.33
CA PHE A 172 3.29 -6.37 -1.14
C PHE A 172 4.22 -5.30 -1.70
N VAL A 173 4.25 -4.11 -1.12
CA VAL A 173 5.22 -3.07 -1.51
C VAL A 173 6.65 -3.54 -1.27
N LEU A 174 6.96 -4.08 -0.10
CA LEU A 174 8.29 -4.65 0.20
C LEU A 174 8.67 -5.78 -0.76
N LYS A 175 7.72 -6.64 -1.12
CA LYS A 175 7.92 -7.70 -2.12
C LYS A 175 8.20 -7.11 -3.50
N THR A 176 7.53 -6.03 -3.87
CA THR A 176 7.75 -5.31 -5.13
C THR A 176 9.15 -4.72 -5.17
N ILE A 177 9.56 -3.98 -4.13
CA ILE A 177 10.92 -3.43 -4.04
C ILE A 177 11.96 -4.53 -4.25
N LYS A 178 11.80 -5.68 -3.59
CA LYS A 178 12.72 -6.82 -3.71
C LYS A 178 12.78 -7.41 -5.12
N ARG A 179 11.66 -7.37 -5.87
CA ARG A 179 11.53 -7.99 -7.20
C ARG A 179 11.97 -7.05 -8.35
N PHE A 180 12.17 -5.77 -8.07
CA PHE A 180 12.62 -4.84 -9.09
C PHE A 180 14.00 -5.25 -9.61
N ASP A 181 14.15 -5.24 -10.93
CA ASP A 181 15.39 -5.51 -11.65
C ASP A 181 15.63 -4.39 -12.65
N GLU A 182 16.81 -3.79 -12.60
CA GLU A 182 17.22 -2.68 -13.48
C GLU A 182 17.03 -3.01 -14.96
N LYS A 183 17.24 -4.28 -15.33
CA LYS A 183 17.12 -4.76 -16.71
C LYS A 183 15.73 -4.62 -17.31
N ASN A 184 14.70 -4.60 -16.48
CA ASN A 184 13.30 -4.49 -16.93
C ASN A 184 12.92 -3.03 -17.26
N GLY A 185 13.70 -2.05 -16.83
CA GLY A 185 13.44 -0.63 -17.08
C GLY A 185 11.99 -0.22 -16.75
N ALA A 186 11.40 0.57 -17.63
CA ALA A 186 9.99 1.04 -17.50
C ALA A 186 8.92 -0.08 -17.57
N ASN A 187 9.30 -1.26 -18.06
CA ASN A 187 8.39 -2.39 -18.20
C ASN A 187 8.47 -3.37 -17.02
N GLN A 188 9.16 -3.02 -15.93
CA GLN A 188 9.16 -3.82 -14.71
C GLN A 188 7.72 -4.11 -14.27
N PRO A 189 7.30 -5.39 -14.18
CA PRO A 189 5.93 -5.69 -13.77
C PRO A 189 5.74 -5.38 -12.29
N LEU A 190 4.67 -4.67 -11.96
CA LEU A 190 4.15 -4.54 -10.61
C LEU A 190 3.39 -5.81 -10.21
N LEU A 191 3.10 -5.97 -8.92
CA LEU A 191 2.20 -7.03 -8.49
C LEU A 191 0.81 -6.76 -9.05
N PRO A 192 0.14 -7.74 -9.65
CA PRO A 192 -1.23 -7.57 -10.13
C PRO A 192 -2.23 -7.55 -8.97
N GLU A 193 -3.41 -6.98 -9.19
CA GLU A 193 -4.52 -7.00 -8.22
C GLU A 193 -4.92 -8.43 -7.84
N PHE A 194 -5.05 -9.30 -8.83
CA PHE A 194 -5.23 -10.74 -8.67
C PHE A 194 -4.05 -11.47 -9.34
N LYS A 195 -3.62 -12.56 -8.74
CA LYS A 195 -2.53 -13.38 -9.30
C LYS A 195 -2.91 -13.93 -10.68
N ASP A 196 -4.15 -14.37 -10.81
CA ASP A 196 -4.74 -14.93 -12.03
C ASP A 196 -6.28 -14.84 -11.97
N ASP A 197 -6.94 -15.26 -13.04
CA ASP A 197 -8.41 -15.28 -13.13
C ASP A 197 -9.04 -16.26 -12.12
N GLU A 198 -8.30 -17.30 -11.71
CA GLU A 198 -8.78 -18.27 -10.72
C GLU A 198 -8.91 -17.64 -9.34
N ASP A 199 -7.99 -16.74 -8.95
CA ASP A 199 -8.06 -16.02 -7.68
C ASP A 199 -9.29 -15.11 -7.63
N GLN A 200 -9.60 -14.41 -8.72
CA GLN A 200 -10.78 -13.57 -8.82
C GLN A 200 -12.07 -14.41 -8.73
N GLU A 201 -12.13 -15.50 -9.46
CA GLU A 201 -13.27 -16.41 -9.43
C GLU A 201 -13.41 -17.13 -8.09
N PHE A 202 -12.30 -17.45 -7.44
CA PHE A 202 -12.30 -17.99 -6.07
C PHE A 202 -12.94 -17.01 -5.08
N ALA A 203 -12.56 -15.73 -5.13
CA ALA A 203 -13.14 -14.70 -4.27
C ALA A 203 -14.65 -14.59 -4.47
N ARG A 204 -15.12 -14.63 -5.73
CA ARG A 204 -16.55 -14.62 -6.09
C ARG A 204 -17.27 -15.84 -5.54
N ARG A 205 -16.75 -17.03 -5.78
CA ARG A 205 -17.35 -18.29 -5.33
C ARG A 205 -17.41 -18.39 -3.82
N LEU A 206 -16.33 -18.01 -3.13
CA LEU A 206 -16.29 -18.02 -1.66
C LEU A 206 -17.35 -17.09 -1.08
N PHE A 207 -17.41 -15.85 -1.57
CA PHE A 207 -18.40 -14.87 -1.14
C PHE A 207 -19.83 -15.36 -1.36
N ARG A 208 -20.16 -15.81 -2.57
CA ARG A 208 -21.51 -16.29 -2.90
C ARG A 208 -21.90 -17.52 -2.08
N ARG A 209 -20.99 -18.48 -1.92
CA ARG A 209 -21.25 -19.70 -1.13
C ARG A 209 -21.46 -19.41 0.33
N ALA A 210 -20.69 -18.53 0.94
CA ALA A 210 -20.87 -18.12 2.33
C ALA A 210 -22.29 -17.59 2.58
N ILE A 211 -22.84 -16.78 1.66
CA ILE A 211 -24.17 -16.20 1.79
C ILE A 211 -25.27 -17.20 1.42
N LEU A 212 -25.16 -17.87 0.26
CA LEU A 212 -26.22 -18.75 -0.25
C LEU A 212 -26.40 -20.03 0.56
N ASN A 213 -25.35 -20.53 1.20
CA ASN A 213 -25.40 -21.74 2.02
C ASN A 213 -25.34 -21.43 3.53
N CYS A 214 -25.66 -20.22 3.94
CA CYS A 214 -25.58 -19.75 5.33
C CYS A 214 -26.31 -20.70 6.29
N ASP A 215 -27.56 -21.10 6.00
CA ASP A 215 -28.35 -21.95 6.86
C ASP A 215 -27.73 -23.35 6.99
N TYR A 216 -27.19 -23.90 5.90
CA TYR A 216 -26.49 -25.17 5.91
C TYR A 216 -25.21 -25.12 6.77
N TYR A 217 -24.40 -24.08 6.63
CA TYR A 217 -23.19 -23.93 7.43
C TYR A 217 -23.51 -23.71 8.91
N ARG A 218 -24.53 -22.92 9.24
CA ARG A 218 -24.98 -22.74 10.61
C ARG A 218 -25.46 -24.05 11.24
N HIS A 219 -26.16 -24.88 10.48
CA HIS A 219 -26.57 -26.21 10.94
C HIS A 219 -25.35 -27.09 11.23
N LEU A 220 -24.35 -27.14 10.31
CA LEU A 220 -23.11 -27.90 10.53
C LEU A 220 -22.33 -27.38 11.74
N ILE A 221 -22.22 -26.08 11.93
CA ILE A 221 -21.56 -25.49 13.09
C ILE A 221 -22.28 -25.95 14.37
N SER A 222 -23.64 -25.85 14.41
CA SER A 222 -24.45 -26.26 15.55
C SER A 222 -24.29 -27.74 15.91
N GLU A 223 -24.21 -28.62 14.91
CA GLU A 223 -24.00 -30.07 15.14
C GLU A 223 -22.61 -30.40 15.69
N ASN A 224 -21.61 -29.62 15.33
CA ASN A 224 -20.21 -29.88 15.68
C ASN A 224 -19.71 -29.10 16.90
N THR A 225 -20.44 -28.09 17.36
CA THR A 225 -20.13 -27.32 18.57
C THR A 225 -20.84 -27.92 19.79
N ARG A 226 -20.20 -28.86 20.45
CA ARG A 226 -20.70 -29.40 21.71
C ARG A 226 -20.56 -28.37 22.83
N ASN A 227 -21.64 -28.10 23.57
CA ASN A 227 -21.71 -27.15 24.68
C ASN A 227 -21.63 -25.65 24.32
N TRP A 228 -21.76 -25.29 23.04
CA TRP A 228 -21.83 -23.90 22.59
C TRP A 228 -23.21 -23.65 21.99
N ASP A 229 -23.92 -22.68 22.59
CA ASP A 229 -25.15 -22.16 22.05
C ASP A 229 -24.75 -21.08 21.02
N LEU A 230 -25.05 -21.28 19.74
CA LEU A 230 -24.75 -20.35 18.67
C LEU A 230 -25.31 -18.95 18.89
N ASP A 231 -26.42 -18.83 19.64
CA ASP A 231 -27.03 -17.55 19.99
C ASP A 231 -26.15 -16.75 20.99
N ARG A 232 -25.14 -17.37 21.60
CA ARG A 232 -24.18 -16.77 22.50
C ARG A 232 -22.83 -16.47 21.86
N VAL A 233 -22.61 -16.95 20.64
CA VAL A 233 -21.37 -16.68 19.88
C VAL A 233 -21.49 -15.33 19.22
N ALA A 234 -20.42 -14.54 19.25
CA ALA A 234 -20.40 -13.25 18.57
C ALA A 234 -20.68 -13.45 17.07
N PHE A 235 -21.53 -12.59 16.53
CA PHE A 235 -21.98 -12.73 15.13
C PHE A 235 -20.82 -12.78 14.12
N MET A 236 -19.74 -12.01 14.38
CA MET A 236 -18.53 -12.04 13.55
C MET A 236 -17.88 -13.43 13.55
N ASP A 237 -17.81 -14.10 14.71
CA ASP A 237 -17.23 -15.45 14.81
C ASP A 237 -18.05 -16.47 14.00
N VAL A 238 -19.38 -16.33 14.00
CA VAL A 238 -20.25 -17.17 13.16
C VAL A 238 -19.97 -16.94 11.68
N VAL A 239 -19.77 -15.69 11.25
CA VAL A 239 -19.42 -15.35 9.86
C VAL A 239 -18.06 -15.91 9.47
N ILE A 240 -17.09 -15.93 10.39
CA ILE A 240 -15.74 -16.50 10.13
C ILE A 240 -15.82 -18.03 9.98
N MET A 241 -16.68 -18.70 10.76
CA MET A 241 -16.85 -20.15 10.69
C MET A 241 -17.65 -20.61 9.46
N GLN A 242 -18.44 -19.75 8.85
CA GLN A 242 -19.17 -20.00 7.60
C GLN A 242 -18.23 -20.10 6.39
#